data_1366328368141fa085b5b57fe4ac0e55
#
_entry.id   1366328368141fa085b5b57fe4ac0e55
#
_cell.length_a   1.000
_cell.length_b   1.000
_cell.length_c   1.000
_cell.angle_alpha   90.00
_cell.angle_beta   90.00
_cell.angle_gamma   90.00
#
_symmetry.space_group_name_H-M   'P 1'
#
loop_
_entity.id
_entity.type
_entity.pdbx_description
1 polymer ?
#
loop_
_entity_poly.entity_id
_entity_poly.type
_entity_poly.pdbx_seq_one_letter_code
_entity_poly.pdbx_strand_id
1 'polypeptide(L)'
;MLGLKPIKLLPARERVASALRKAIISKSIPEGAELTLENTAQELGVSVTPVREAFQILARDGLLEVKQNKCAIVLGVTEKTIREHYQLRAALEGTACMLCCQNNADLSKIKNCVDTAEEALSHRQAGNYADYNQSFHFE
;
A
#
# COMPACT_ATOMS: atom_id res chain seq x y z
N MET A 1 27.29 14.35 -24.81
CA MET A 1 26.41 13.60 -23.87
C MET A 1 25.51 14.60 -23.16
N LEU A 2 24.19 14.42 -23.20
CA LEU A 2 23.20 15.41 -22.73
C LEU A 2 23.05 15.49 -21.19
N GLY A 3 23.84 14.79 -20.40
CA GLY A 3 23.84 14.88 -18.91
C GLY A 3 22.49 14.61 -18.21
N LEU A 4 21.52 14.01 -18.92
CA LEU A 4 20.19 13.75 -18.38
C LEU A 4 20.22 12.60 -17.36
N LYS A 5 19.64 12.85 -16.18
CA LYS A 5 19.43 11.81 -15.17
C LYS A 5 18.16 11.02 -15.53
N PRO A 6 18.16 9.68 -15.41
CA PRO A 6 16.97 8.87 -15.66
C PRO A 6 15.85 9.23 -14.66
N ILE A 7 14.65 9.47 -15.19
CA ILE A 7 13.46 9.70 -14.37
C ILE A 7 12.99 8.32 -13.85
N LYS A 8 13.08 8.10 -12.55
CA LYS A 8 12.56 6.90 -11.88
C LYS A 8 11.04 7.07 -11.68
N LEU A 9 10.26 6.75 -12.70
CA LEU A 9 8.81 6.58 -12.52
C LEU A 9 8.54 5.13 -12.09
N LEU A 10 7.62 4.95 -11.14
CA LEU A 10 7.10 3.62 -10.80
C LEU A 10 6.52 2.97 -12.05
N PRO A 11 6.73 1.65 -12.26
CA PRO A 11 6.12 0.91 -13.34
C PRO A 11 4.60 1.15 -13.42
N ALA A 12 4.04 1.16 -14.62
CA ALA A 12 2.61 1.44 -14.82
C ALA A 12 1.72 0.49 -13.99
N ARG A 13 2.07 -0.80 -13.89
CA ARG A 13 1.39 -1.79 -13.04
C ARG A 13 1.33 -1.39 -11.57
N GLU A 14 2.43 -0.84 -11.02
CA GLU A 14 2.49 -0.43 -9.62
C GLU A 14 1.62 0.81 -9.36
N ARG A 15 1.61 1.74 -10.29
CA ARG A 15 0.75 2.93 -10.21
C ARG A 15 -0.72 2.55 -10.27
N VAL A 16 -1.10 1.63 -11.17
CA VAL A 16 -2.46 1.10 -11.29
C VAL A 16 -2.85 0.35 -10.02
N ALA A 17 -1.97 -0.55 -9.52
CA ALA A 17 -2.23 -1.29 -8.29
C ALA A 17 -2.41 -0.35 -7.08
N SER A 18 -1.59 0.69 -6.97
CA SER A 18 -1.69 1.69 -5.91
C SER A 18 -3.02 2.47 -5.97
N ALA A 19 -3.43 2.91 -7.17
CA ALA A 19 -4.69 3.63 -7.37
C ALA A 19 -5.90 2.76 -7.01
N LEU A 20 -5.96 1.52 -7.48
CA LEU A 20 -7.04 0.58 -7.18
C LEU A 20 -7.05 0.20 -5.69
N ARG A 21 -5.89 -0.07 -5.09
CA ARG A 21 -5.76 -0.35 -3.65
C ARG A 21 -6.36 0.79 -2.82
N LYS A 22 -5.99 2.03 -3.14
CA LYS A 22 -6.54 3.21 -2.46
C LYS A 22 -8.06 3.30 -2.60
N ALA A 23 -8.61 3.06 -3.80
CA ALA A 23 -10.05 3.11 -4.07
C ALA A 23 -10.82 1.99 -3.33
N ILE A 24 -10.24 0.78 -3.24
CA ILE A 24 -10.84 -0.35 -2.50
C ILE A 24 -10.81 -0.08 -0.99
N ILE A 25 -9.67 0.35 -0.44
CA ILE A 25 -9.54 0.61 1.00
C ILE A 25 -10.41 1.79 1.44
N SER A 26 -10.52 2.85 0.62
CA SER A 26 -11.41 3.99 0.89
C SER A 26 -12.89 3.67 0.64
N LYS A 27 -13.21 2.45 0.20
CA LYS A 27 -14.57 2.01 -0.20
C LYS A 27 -15.19 2.82 -1.35
N SER A 28 -14.39 3.56 -2.12
CA SER A 28 -14.84 4.20 -3.38
C SER A 28 -15.24 3.13 -4.41
N ILE A 29 -14.57 1.97 -4.36
CA ILE A 29 -15.00 0.75 -5.05
C ILE A 29 -15.49 -0.21 -3.95
N PRO A 30 -16.79 -0.55 -3.91
CA PRO A 30 -17.33 -1.37 -2.85
C PRO A 30 -16.93 -2.85 -2.96
N GLU A 31 -16.99 -3.56 -1.85
CA GLU A 31 -16.86 -5.01 -1.80
C GLU A 31 -17.92 -5.67 -2.71
N GLY A 32 -17.55 -6.73 -3.41
CA GLY A 32 -18.38 -7.41 -4.39
C GLY A 32 -18.44 -6.74 -5.77
N ALA A 33 -17.86 -5.54 -5.94
CA ALA A 33 -17.82 -4.90 -7.25
C ALA A 33 -17.01 -5.74 -8.24
N GLU A 34 -17.52 -5.83 -9.47
CA GLU A 34 -16.84 -6.49 -10.58
C GLU A 34 -16.04 -5.45 -11.39
N LEU A 35 -14.74 -5.69 -11.53
CA LEU A 35 -13.82 -4.87 -12.32
C LEU A 35 -13.45 -5.63 -13.58
N THR A 36 -13.70 -5.03 -14.76
CA THR A 36 -13.21 -5.58 -16.02
C THR A 36 -11.89 -4.91 -16.42
N LEU A 37 -11.04 -5.64 -17.13
CA LEU A 37 -9.75 -5.12 -17.60
C LEU A 37 -9.94 -3.91 -18.51
N GLU A 38 -10.90 -3.99 -19.41
CA GLU A 38 -11.18 -2.96 -20.43
C GLU A 38 -11.68 -1.67 -19.78
N ASN A 39 -12.71 -1.75 -18.93
CA ASN A 39 -13.28 -0.56 -18.27
C ASN A 39 -12.24 0.11 -17.35
N THR A 40 -11.54 -0.70 -16.55
CA THR A 40 -10.49 -0.19 -15.65
C THR A 40 -9.36 0.49 -16.42
N ALA A 41 -8.96 -0.07 -17.57
CA ALA A 41 -7.95 0.51 -18.42
C ALA A 41 -8.41 1.86 -19.00
N GLN A 42 -9.67 1.93 -19.44
CA GLN A 42 -10.28 3.14 -19.97
C GLN A 42 -10.36 4.25 -18.92
N GLU A 43 -10.85 3.94 -17.73
CA GLU A 43 -10.99 4.91 -16.61
C GLU A 43 -9.63 5.46 -16.15
N LEU A 44 -8.60 4.60 -16.13
CA LEU A 44 -7.27 5.00 -15.69
C LEU A 44 -6.39 5.57 -16.82
N GLY A 45 -6.88 5.59 -18.06
CA GLY A 45 -6.13 6.10 -19.22
C GLY A 45 -4.85 5.31 -19.51
N VAL A 46 -4.89 3.99 -19.31
CA VAL A 46 -3.74 3.08 -19.55
C VAL A 46 -4.13 1.92 -20.46
N SER A 47 -3.14 1.17 -20.96
CA SER A 47 -3.43 -0.07 -21.69
C SER A 47 -3.88 -1.20 -20.75
N VAL A 48 -4.49 -2.24 -21.30
CA VAL A 48 -5.00 -3.41 -20.56
C VAL A 48 -3.88 -4.19 -19.87
N THR A 49 -2.67 -4.20 -20.41
CA THR A 49 -1.54 -4.99 -19.86
C THR A 49 -1.18 -4.61 -18.43
N PRO A 50 -0.89 -3.34 -18.08
CA PRO A 50 -0.59 -2.95 -16.71
C PRO A 50 -1.79 -3.16 -15.75
N VAL A 51 -3.03 -3.11 -16.23
CA VAL A 51 -4.22 -3.42 -15.41
C VAL A 51 -4.26 -4.90 -15.06
N ARG A 52 -3.99 -5.78 -16.03
CA ARG A 52 -3.93 -7.23 -15.78
C ARG A 52 -2.85 -7.59 -14.76
N GLU A 53 -1.67 -6.98 -14.88
CA GLU A 53 -0.59 -7.17 -13.91
C GLU A 53 -0.97 -6.62 -12.53
N ALA A 54 -1.60 -5.45 -12.47
CA ALA A 54 -2.10 -4.87 -11.23
C ALA A 54 -3.17 -5.75 -10.55
N PHE A 55 -4.09 -6.34 -11.31
CA PHE A 55 -5.07 -7.29 -10.76
C PHE A 55 -4.38 -8.50 -10.12
N GLN A 56 -3.30 -9.02 -10.72
CA GLN A 56 -2.53 -10.11 -10.12
C GLN A 56 -1.82 -9.69 -8.84
N ILE A 57 -1.31 -8.47 -8.77
CA ILE A 57 -0.71 -7.91 -7.55
C ILE A 57 -1.78 -7.84 -6.45
N LEU A 58 -2.93 -7.21 -6.74
CA LEU A 58 -4.00 -7.04 -5.76
C LEU A 58 -4.66 -8.37 -5.36
N ALA A 59 -4.66 -9.37 -6.23
CA ALA A 59 -5.11 -10.71 -5.88
C ALA A 59 -4.18 -11.41 -4.89
N ARG A 60 -2.85 -11.25 -5.04
CA ARG A 60 -1.88 -11.73 -4.04
C ARG A 60 -2.02 -11.00 -2.70
N ASP A 61 -2.38 -9.72 -2.74
CA ASP A 61 -2.65 -8.92 -1.54
C ASP A 61 -4.02 -9.28 -0.90
N GLY A 62 -4.81 -10.17 -1.51
CA GLY A 62 -6.13 -10.58 -1.01
C GLY A 62 -7.23 -9.53 -1.17
N LEU A 63 -7.01 -8.50 -2.00
CA LEU A 63 -7.99 -7.44 -2.25
C LEU A 63 -8.92 -7.74 -3.43
N LEU A 64 -8.49 -8.58 -4.36
CA LEU A 64 -9.24 -9.01 -5.54
C LEU A 64 -9.26 -10.53 -5.67
N GLU A 65 -10.33 -11.05 -6.24
CA GLU A 65 -10.41 -12.39 -6.77
C GLU A 65 -10.48 -12.34 -8.29
N VAL A 66 -9.42 -12.80 -8.98
CA VAL A 66 -9.38 -12.78 -10.45
C VAL A 66 -10.17 -13.96 -11.00
N LYS A 67 -11.15 -13.69 -11.85
CA LYS A 67 -11.97 -14.68 -12.55
C LYS A 67 -11.44 -14.95 -13.97
N GLN A 68 -11.82 -16.09 -14.56
CA GLN A 68 -11.31 -16.52 -15.87
C GLN A 68 -11.66 -15.59 -17.03
N ASN A 69 -12.73 -14.79 -16.95
CA ASN A 69 -13.24 -13.97 -18.04
C ASN A 69 -12.76 -12.51 -18.03
N LYS A 70 -11.48 -12.27 -17.73
CA LYS A 70 -10.86 -10.94 -17.74
C LYS A 70 -11.49 -9.94 -16.75
N CYS A 71 -12.14 -10.43 -15.72
CA CYS A 71 -12.70 -9.64 -14.64
C CYS A 71 -12.10 -10.04 -13.28
N ALA A 72 -12.25 -9.15 -12.31
CA ALA A 72 -11.90 -9.41 -10.92
C ALA A 72 -13.03 -8.92 -10.01
N ILE A 73 -13.25 -9.62 -8.90
CA ILE A 73 -14.22 -9.23 -7.87
C ILE A 73 -13.46 -8.64 -6.70
N VAL A 74 -13.94 -7.51 -6.19
CA VAL A 74 -13.37 -6.86 -5.01
C VAL A 74 -13.76 -7.66 -3.77
N LEU A 75 -12.76 -8.18 -3.06
CA LEU A 75 -12.96 -8.92 -1.80
C LEU A 75 -13.15 -7.98 -0.60
N GLY A 76 -12.68 -6.74 -0.74
CA GLY A 76 -12.70 -5.78 0.35
C GLY A 76 -11.68 -6.09 1.46
N VAL A 77 -11.81 -5.39 2.58
CA VAL A 77 -10.97 -5.58 3.77
C VAL A 77 -11.88 -5.89 4.95
N THR A 78 -11.84 -7.13 5.43
CA THR A 78 -12.65 -7.58 6.55
C THR A 78 -11.98 -7.28 7.91
N GLU A 79 -12.77 -7.21 8.98
CA GLU A 79 -12.21 -7.09 10.34
C GLU A 79 -11.22 -8.22 10.66
N LYS A 80 -11.53 -9.44 10.21
CA LYS A 80 -10.65 -10.60 10.37
C LYS A 80 -9.29 -10.36 9.70
N THR A 81 -9.29 -9.91 8.44
CA THR A 81 -8.05 -9.62 7.69
C THR A 81 -7.23 -8.54 8.38
N ILE A 82 -7.88 -7.47 8.87
CA ILE A 82 -7.21 -6.41 9.62
C ILE A 82 -6.57 -6.98 10.89
N ARG A 83 -7.31 -7.75 11.67
CA ARG A 83 -6.83 -8.35 12.91
C ARG A 83 -5.62 -9.27 12.67
N GLU A 84 -5.70 -10.17 11.70
CA GLU A 84 -4.60 -11.07 11.34
C GLU A 84 -3.35 -10.30 10.89
N HIS A 85 -3.54 -9.23 10.12
CA HIS A 85 -2.45 -8.36 9.68
C HIS A 85 -1.74 -7.67 10.84
N TYR A 86 -2.51 -7.11 11.79
CA TYR A 86 -1.94 -6.49 12.97
C TYR A 86 -1.27 -7.49 13.92
N GLN A 87 -1.76 -8.72 14.02
CA GLN A 87 -1.11 -9.78 14.81
C GLN A 87 0.26 -10.15 14.21
N LEU A 88 0.33 -10.34 12.89
CA LEU A 88 1.59 -10.60 12.19
C LEU A 88 2.56 -9.44 12.36
N ARG A 89 2.09 -8.22 12.16
CA ARG A 89 2.87 -7.01 12.30
C ARG A 89 3.44 -6.85 13.72
N ALA A 90 2.63 -7.08 14.75
CA ALA A 90 3.09 -7.02 16.13
C ALA A 90 4.22 -8.02 16.42
N ALA A 91 4.14 -9.24 15.88
CA ALA A 91 5.19 -10.25 16.02
C ALA A 91 6.50 -9.83 15.34
N LEU A 92 6.40 -9.28 14.11
CA LEU A 92 7.56 -8.80 13.34
C LEU A 92 8.22 -7.58 14.00
N GLU A 93 7.42 -6.59 14.39
CA GLU A 93 7.92 -5.38 15.05
C GLU A 93 8.52 -5.68 16.42
N GLY A 94 7.90 -6.57 17.20
CA GLY A 94 8.48 -7.03 18.46
C GLY A 94 9.83 -7.70 18.29
N THR A 95 9.99 -8.53 17.25
CA THR A 95 11.28 -9.14 16.90
C THR A 95 12.30 -8.09 16.46
N ALA A 96 11.91 -7.14 15.64
CA ALA A 96 12.77 -6.04 15.19
C ALA A 96 13.26 -5.21 16.40
N CYS A 97 12.37 -4.82 17.29
CA CYS A 97 12.73 -4.10 18.53
C CYS A 97 13.73 -4.88 19.38
N MET A 98 13.52 -6.18 19.58
CA MET A 98 14.46 -7.03 20.31
C MET A 98 15.84 -7.04 19.67
N LEU A 99 15.92 -7.18 18.34
CA LEU A 99 17.18 -7.16 17.59
C LEU A 99 17.87 -5.79 17.65
N CYS A 100 17.12 -4.70 17.58
CA CYS A 100 17.65 -3.35 17.77
C CYS A 100 18.31 -3.17 19.14
N CYS A 101 17.66 -3.65 20.20
CA CYS A 101 18.22 -3.60 21.54
C CYS A 101 19.50 -4.45 21.66
N GLN A 102 19.48 -5.67 21.11
CA GLN A 102 20.65 -6.57 21.15
C GLN A 102 21.86 -6.01 20.40
N ASN A 103 21.62 -5.31 19.30
CA ASN A 103 22.68 -4.75 18.45
C ASN A 103 23.05 -3.30 18.79
N ASN A 104 22.45 -2.70 19.84
CA ASN A 104 22.60 -1.27 20.17
C ASN A 104 22.41 -0.36 18.95
N ALA A 105 21.37 -0.59 18.16
CA ALA A 105 21.08 0.14 16.95
C ALA A 105 20.83 1.64 17.24
N ASP A 106 21.26 2.52 16.33
CA ASP A 106 20.92 3.94 16.40
C ASP A 106 19.43 4.13 16.02
N LEU A 107 18.63 4.53 17.00
CA LEU A 107 17.19 4.76 16.84
C LEU A 107 16.82 6.23 16.61
N SER A 108 17.81 7.09 16.34
CA SER A 108 17.60 8.55 16.21
C SER A 108 16.60 8.89 15.08
N LYS A 109 16.65 8.18 13.96
CA LYS A 109 15.72 8.38 12.84
C LYS A 109 14.30 7.94 13.20
N ILE A 110 14.16 6.77 13.82
CA ILE A 110 12.85 6.25 14.29
C ILE A 110 12.22 7.23 15.26
N LYS A 111 13.00 7.72 16.23
CA LYS A 111 12.54 8.73 17.19
C LYS A 111 12.03 9.99 16.48
N ASN A 112 12.79 10.51 15.53
CA ASN A 112 12.38 11.68 14.75
C ASN A 112 11.05 11.43 13.98
N CYS A 113 10.85 10.24 13.40
CA CYS A 113 9.59 9.88 12.75
C CYS A 113 8.41 9.89 13.73
N VAL A 114 8.62 9.37 14.96
CA VAL A 114 7.59 9.36 16.01
C VAL A 114 7.25 10.78 16.44
N ASP A 115 8.26 11.59 16.79
CA ASP A 115 8.07 12.98 17.25
C ASP A 115 7.30 13.80 16.20
N THR A 116 7.64 13.64 14.91
CA THR A 116 6.97 14.34 13.81
C THR A 116 5.54 13.83 13.58
N ALA A 117 5.31 12.53 13.76
CA ALA A 117 3.97 11.95 13.67
C ALA A 117 3.06 12.43 14.79
N GLU A 118 3.57 12.54 16.03
CA GLU A 118 2.83 13.06 17.18
C GLU A 118 2.46 14.54 16.98
N GLU A 119 3.37 15.34 16.44
CA GLU A 119 3.11 16.74 16.08
C GLU A 119 2.00 16.84 15.03
N ALA A 120 2.06 16.05 13.95
CA ALA A 120 1.03 16.00 12.92
C ALA A 120 -0.34 15.58 13.48
N LEU A 121 -0.36 14.64 14.42
CA LEU A 121 -1.58 14.21 15.10
C LEU A 121 -2.17 15.32 15.97
N SER A 122 -1.34 16.05 16.71
CA SER A 122 -1.77 17.18 17.55
C SER A 122 -2.45 18.29 16.73
N HIS A 123 -1.99 18.49 15.49
CA HIS A 123 -2.57 19.44 14.53
C HIS A 123 -3.70 18.85 13.67
N ARG A 124 -4.16 17.62 13.95
CA ARG A 124 -5.20 16.90 13.18
C ARG A 124 -4.88 16.71 11.68
N GLN A 125 -3.62 16.63 11.34
CA GLN A 125 -3.13 16.44 9.96
C GLN A 125 -3.04 14.95 9.61
N ALA A 126 -4.18 14.30 9.42
CA ALA A 126 -4.25 12.85 9.23
C ALA A 126 -3.40 12.32 8.05
N GLY A 127 -3.28 13.08 6.96
CA GLY A 127 -2.44 12.72 5.81
C GLY A 127 -0.96 12.67 6.19
N ASN A 128 -0.46 13.72 6.83
CA ASN A 128 0.93 13.80 7.28
C ASN A 128 1.25 12.72 8.31
N TYR A 129 0.32 12.47 9.26
CA TYR A 129 0.47 11.38 10.21
C TYR A 129 0.65 10.02 9.52
N ALA A 130 -0.15 9.73 8.49
CA ALA A 130 -0.05 8.49 7.73
C ALA A 130 1.32 8.33 7.04
N ASP A 131 1.85 9.41 6.46
CA ASP A 131 3.16 9.41 5.79
C ASP A 131 4.30 9.19 6.78
N TYR A 132 4.27 9.83 7.95
CA TYR A 132 5.28 9.62 9.00
C TYR A 132 5.17 8.25 9.65
N ASN A 133 3.98 7.74 9.87
CA ASN A 133 3.76 6.38 10.35
C ASN A 133 4.30 5.35 9.34
N GLN A 134 4.12 5.58 8.05
CA GLN A 134 4.73 4.74 7.02
C GLN A 134 6.25 4.80 7.08
N SER A 135 6.84 5.99 7.19
CA SER A 135 8.30 6.16 7.28
C SER A 135 8.89 5.43 8.48
N PHE A 136 8.21 5.45 9.63
CA PHE A 136 8.60 4.72 10.83
C PHE A 136 8.81 3.21 10.58
N HIS A 137 7.98 2.60 9.73
CA HIS A 137 8.08 1.17 9.44
C HIS A 137 9.13 0.81 8.38
N PHE A 138 9.71 1.80 7.70
CA PHE A 138 10.77 1.59 6.71
C PHE A 138 12.18 1.88 7.22
N GLU A 139 12.33 2.51 8.38
CA GLU A 139 13.63 2.73 9.05
C GLU A 139 14.01 1.56 9.95
#